data_b1163e4de1a1b44f8999372ab88d0c9a
#
_entry.id   b1163e4de1a1b44f8999372ab88d0c9a
#
_cell.length_a   1.000
_cell.length_b   1.000
_cell.length_c   1.000
_cell.angle_alpha   90.00
_cell.angle_beta   90.00
_cell.angle_gamma   90.00
#
_symmetry.space_group_name_H-M   'P 1'
#
loop_
_entity.id
_entity.type
_entity.pdbx_description
1 polymer ?
#
loop_
_entity_poly.entity_id
_entity_poly.type
_entity_poly.pdbx_seq_one_letter_code
_entity_poly.pdbx_strand_id
1 'polypeptide(L)'
;MRTPSSNILNPVLPRREFFKIGGVGLAATGLALPAVAVKTTKTPETLVKILYESLNEKQRKIICFDWNYVDKKRGLLRTRIENNWKITNPTIDSGFYTVDQKALIRLIFLGMTNPDWHKGWDRQLKDDVGGFGKRQSVAIFGKPGTNQFEFVLASRHMTLRCDGNSAEHVAFGGPILYAHEGERLYEKAHHPSNVFWHQAKAANKLYDMFDGKERKEALVLDGMPSEEMVGFRGPKGRFHGIGVSDFSADQKTHLQSVLKLLIDPFRKSDQDEVVRCLDAQGGLDACHLAFYQEGDLGKDGIYDNWRLEGPSFVWYFRGKPHVHVWVNVADTSEVELNSFQNSVGV
;
A
#
# COMPACT_ATOMS: atom_id res chain seq x y z
N MET A 1 4.69 -28.78 51.62
CA MET A 1 4.90 -27.42 52.13
C MET A 1 4.28 -26.44 51.19
N ARG A 2 3.52 -25.50 51.74
CA ARG A 2 2.50 -24.67 51.10
C ARG A 2 3.06 -23.58 50.16
N THR A 3 2.39 -23.39 49.04
CA THR A 3 2.42 -22.17 48.22
C THR A 3 1.74 -20.99 48.95
N PRO A 4 2.01 -19.75 48.63
CA PRO A 4 0.98 -18.75 48.61
C PRO A 4 0.79 -18.11 47.22
N SER A 5 -0.49 -18.07 46.85
CA SER A 5 -1.05 -17.25 45.79
C SER A 5 -1.02 -15.77 46.18
N SER A 6 -0.73 -14.89 45.25
CA SER A 6 -1.05 -13.47 45.39
C SER A 6 -1.88 -13.00 44.19
N ASN A 7 -3.16 -12.76 44.52
CA ASN A 7 -4.09 -11.95 43.74
C ASN A 7 -3.55 -10.53 43.60
N ILE A 8 -3.51 -9.97 42.39
CA ILE A 8 -3.42 -8.54 42.19
C ILE A 8 -4.65 -8.11 41.39
N LEU A 9 -5.44 -7.31 42.07
CA LEU A 9 -6.66 -6.66 41.65
C LEU A 9 -6.42 -5.65 40.52
N ASN A 10 -7.24 -5.71 39.47
CA ASN A 10 -7.38 -4.66 38.47
C ASN A 10 -8.05 -3.42 39.08
N PRO A 11 -7.51 -2.22 38.93
CA PRO A 11 -8.27 -1.01 39.21
C PRO A 11 -9.11 -0.61 37.99
N VAL A 12 -10.42 -0.59 38.19
CA VAL A 12 -11.41 0.05 37.33
C VAL A 12 -11.17 1.55 37.36
N LEU A 13 -10.83 2.16 36.24
CA LEU A 13 -10.78 3.61 36.09
C LEU A 13 -12.12 4.17 35.59
N PRO A 14 -12.61 5.28 36.17
CA PRO A 14 -13.93 5.82 35.84
C PRO A 14 -13.95 6.56 34.50
N ARG A 15 -15.05 6.38 33.79
CA ARG A 15 -15.45 7.20 32.63
C ARG A 15 -15.69 8.64 33.12
N ARG A 16 -15.02 9.60 32.50
CA ARG A 16 -15.38 11.00 32.21
C ARG A 16 -14.16 11.92 32.35
N GLU A 17 -13.63 12.32 31.19
CA GLU A 17 -13.22 13.70 30.98
C GLU A 17 -13.20 13.97 29.48
N PHE A 18 -14.30 14.54 29.03
CA PHE A 18 -14.43 15.16 27.71
C PHE A 18 -13.97 16.62 27.83
N PHE A 19 -13.12 17.01 26.91
CA PHE A 19 -12.60 18.32 26.59
C PHE A 19 -13.54 19.50 26.97
N LYS A 20 -13.06 20.39 27.82
CA LYS A 20 -13.47 21.80 27.87
C LYS A 20 -12.32 22.62 27.32
N ILE A 21 -12.46 23.14 26.11
CA ILE A 21 -11.61 24.24 25.64
C ILE A 21 -12.42 25.52 25.81
N GLY A 22 -12.05 26.28 26.84
CA GLY A 22 -12.54 27.64 27.05
C GLY A 22 -11.83 28.60 26.08
N GLY A 23 -12.63 29.41 25.36
CA GLY A 23 -12.09 30.43 24.49
C GLY A 23 -11.49 31.58 25.28
N VAL A 24 -10.28 31.98 24.92
CA VAL A 24 -9.71 33.30 25.20
C VAL A 24 -9.11 33.80 23.89
N GLY A 25 -9.70 34.88 23.37
CA GLY A 25 -9.15 35.59 22.22
C GLY A 25 -7.89 36.33 22.59
N LEU A 26 -6.86 36.22 21.78
CA LEU A 26 -5.66 37.08 21.83
C LEU A 26 -5.07 37.26 20.41
N ALA A 27 -4.58 38.45 20.21
CA ALA A 27 -4.12 39.05 18.97
C ALA A 27 -2.98 38.31 18.25
N ALA A 28 -2.94 38.47 16.94
CA ALA A 28 -1.95 37.95 16.01
C ALA A 28 -0.54 38.50 16.29
N THR A 29 0.38 37.60 16.66
CA THR A 29 1.80 37.75 16.38
C THR A 29 2.28 36.41 15.81
N GLY A 30 2.80 36.46 14.58
CA GLY A 30 3.23 35.26 13.84
C GLY A 30 4.46 34.62 14.49
N LEU A 31 4.20 33.56 15.24
CA LEU A 31 5.21 32.58 15.65
C LEU A 31 4.79 31.24 15.08
N ALA A 32 5.57 30.72 14.14
CA ALA A 32 5.44 29.35 13.65
C ALA A 32 5.60 28.41 14.85
N LEU A 33 4.50 27.83 15.31
CA LEU A 33 4.53 26.76 16.30
C LEU A 33 5.19 25.53 15.68
N PRO A 34 6.13 24.87 16.37
CA PRO A 34 6.67 23.60 15.92
C PRO A 34 5.50 22.59 15.85
N ALA A 35 5.42 21.87 14.74
CA ALA A 35 4.47 20.76 14.59
C ALA A 35 4.77 19.73 15.68
N VAL A 36 4.01 19.75 16.75
CA VAL A 36 4.05 18.71 17.77
C VAL A 36 3.51 17.46 17.11
N ALA A 37 4.38 16.49 16.87
CA ALA A 37 3.99 15.15 16.43
C ALA A 37 3.13 14.53 17.55
N VAL A 38 1.82 14.59 17.40
CA VAL A 38 0.88 13.88 18.28
C VAL A 38 1.09 12.41 18.05
N LYS A 39 1.82 11.75 18.94
CA LYS A 39 1.95 10.30 18.98
C LYS A 39 0.57 9.73 19.36
N THR A 40 -0.26 9.40 18.36
CA THR A 40 -1.52 8.70 18.65
C THR A 40 -1.21 7.24 18.98
N THR A 41 -1.72 6.78 20.11
CA THR A 41 -1.65 5.37 20.52
C THR A 41 -2.74 4.52 19.88
N LYS A 42 -3.63 5.11 19.06
CA LYS A 42 -4.74 4.42 18.41
C LYS A 42 -4.31 3.84 17.07
N THR A 43 -4.72 2.61 16.81
CA THR A 43 -4.48 1.96 15.52
C THR A 43 -5.28 2.64 14.40
N PRO A 44 -4.87 2.51 13.12
CA PRO A 44 -5.63 3.01 11.98
C PRO A 44 -7.08 2.53 11.97
N GLU A 45 -7.34 1.27 12.32
CA GLU A 45 -8.68 0.65 12.39
C GLU A 45 -9.57 1.38 13.40
N THR A 46 -9.02 1.70 14.58
CA THR A 46 -9.72 2.49 15.59
C THR A 46 -10.04 3.90 15.08
N LEU A 47 -9.11 4.51 14.34
CA LEU A 47 -9.31 5.84 13.76
C LEU A 47 -10.34 5.81 12.64
N VAL A 48 -10.39 4.76 11.82
CA VAL A 48 -11.44 4.55 10.80
C VAL A 48 -12.81 4.46 11.46
N LYS A 49 -12.94 3.73 12.59
CA LYS A 49 -14.19 3.67 13.34
C LYS A 49 -14.60 5.05 13.83
N ILE A 50 -13.69 5.83 14.42
CA ILE A 50 -13.97 7.19 14.91
C ILE A 50 -14.39 8.10 13.75
N LEU A 51 -13.70 8.01 12.59
CA LEU A 51 -14.07 8.75 11.39
C LEU A 51 -15.49 8.39 10.97
N TYR A 52 -15.83 7.11 10.84
CA TYR A 52 -17.14 6.62 10.45
C TYR A 52 -18.24 7.14 11.39
N GLU A 53 -18.02 7.10 12.71
CA GLU A 53 -18.97 7.59 13.73
C GLU A 53 -19.16 9.11 13.65
N SER A 54 -18.15 9.87 13.23
CA SER A 54 -18.19 11.32 13.06
C SER A 54 -18.91 11.81 11.79
N LEU A 55 -19.14 10.91 10.81
CA LEU A 55 -19.77 11.27 9.55
C LEU A 55 -21.27 11.54 9.73
N ASN A 56 -21.76 12.62 9.15
CA ASN A 56 -23.20 12.85 9.05
C ASN A 56 -23.84 11.98 7.95
N GLU A 57 -25.16 11.99 7.89
CA GLU A 57 -25.92 11.14 6.95
C GLU A 57 -25.58 11.43 5.46
N LYS A 58 -25.40 12.70 5.09
CA LYS A 58 -25.01 13.06 3.72
C LYS A 58 -23.62 12.53 3.36
N GLN A 59 -22.68 12.62 4.30
CA GLN A 59 -21.33 12.09 4.11
C GLN A 59 -21.34 10.57 3.97
N ARG A 60 -22.07 9.88 4.83
CA ARG A 60 -22.19 8.41 4.76
C ARG A 60 -22.77 7.93 3.44
N LYS A 61 -23.80 8.58 2.90
CA LYS A 61 -24.39 8.24 1.59
C LYS A 61 -23.41 8.36 0.42
N ILE A 62 -22.33 9.13 0.56
CA ILE A 62 -21.38 9.40 -0.52
C ILE A 62 -20.12 8.54 -0.41
N ILE A 63 -19.64 8.27 0.81
CA ILE A 63 -18.34 7.60 1.00
C ILE A 63 -18.43 6.26 1.74
N CYS A 64 -19.61 5.86 2.23
CA CYS A 64 -19.79 4.57 2.89
C CYS A 64 -20.66 3.65 2.02
N PHE A 65 -20.22 2.41 1.87
CA PHE A 65 -20.82 1.41 0.98
C PHE A 65 -21.00 0.10 1.72
N ASP A 66 -21.92 -0.73 1.23
CA ASP A 66 -21.99 -2.12 1.66
C ASP A 66 -20.71 -2.86 1.32
N TRP A 67 -20.37 -3.90 2.09
CA TRP A 67 -19.14 -4.68 1.91
C TRP A 67 -18.93 -5.15 0.48
N ASN A 68 -19.96 -5.73 -0.14
CA ASN A 68 -19.93 -6.26 -1.50
C ASN A 68 -20.51 -5.29 -2.52
N TYR A 69 -20.34 -3.98 -2.32
CA TYR A 69 -20.85 -2.99 -3.25
C TYR A 69 -20.19 -3.11 -4.63
N VAL A 70 -21.02 -3.32 -5.65
CA VAL A 70 -20.62 -3.39 -7.06
C VAL A 70 -21.02 -2.09 -7.77
N ASP A 71 -20.03 -1.33 -8.19
CA ASP A 71 -20.25 -0.15 -9.06
C ASP A 71 -20.54 -0.61 -10.50
N LYS A 72 -21.53 0.00 -11.14
CA LYS A 72 -21.97 -0.38 -12.50
C LYS A 72 -20.87 -0.33 -13.57
N LYS A 73 -19.86 0.52 -13.39
CA LYS A 73 -18.77 0.72 -14.36
C LYS A 73 -17.45 0.14 -13.86
N ARG A 74 -17.26 0.07 -12.55
CA ARG A 74 -15.97 -0.25 -11.92
C ARG A 74 -15.95 -1.61 -11.23
N GLY A 75 -17.07 -2.33 -11.22
CA GLY A 75 -17.17 -3.65 -10.61
C GLY A 75 -17.12 -3.60 -9.07
N LEU A 76 -16.63 -4.65 -8.41
CA LEU A 76 -16.47 -4.72 -6.96
C LEU A 76 -15.49 -3.63 -6.49
N LEU A 77 -16.05 -2.56 -5.93
CA LEU A 77 -15.31 -1.31 -5.77
C LEU A 77 -14.24 -1.39 -4.68
N ARG A 78 -14.46 -2.15 -3.61
CA ARG A 78 -13.48 -2.27 -2.52
C ARG A 78 -12.16 -2.88 -2.94
N THR A 79 -12.13 -3.77 -3.94
CA THR A 79 -10.91 -4.41 -4.44
C THR A 79 -10.34 -3.73 -5.71
N ARG A 80 -10.96 -2.64 -6.14
CA ARG A 80 -10.52 -1.89 -7.33
C ARG A 80 -9.17 -1.22 -7.10
N ILE A 81 -8.34 -1.25 -8.14
CA ILE A 81 -7.05 -0.57 -8.17
C ILE A 81 -6.82 0.09 -9.54
N GLU A 82 -6.38 1.34 -9.52
CA GLU A 82 -5.99 2.12 -10.71
C GLU A 82 -4.84 3.07 -10.35
N ASN A 83 -4.08 3.52 -11.35
CA ASN A 83 -2.94 4.43 -11.13
C ASN A 83 -3.35 5.90 -10.95
N ASN A 84 -4.52 6.29 -11.45
CA ASN A 84 -4.98 7.68 -11.39
C ASN A 84 -6.51 7.75 -11.28
N TRP A 85 -7.03 7.63 -10.08
CA TRP A 85 -8.46 7.57 -9.86
C TRP A 85 -8.92 8.24 -8.56
N LYS A 86 -10.22 8.39 -8.45
CA LYS A 86 -10.91 8.73 -7.21
C LYS A 86 -11.93 7.64 -6.91
N ILE A 87 -11.88 7.07 -5.73
CA ILE A 87 -12.88 6.09 -5.32
C ILE A 87 -14.25 6.73 -5.09
N THR A 88 -14.24 7.97 -4.57
CA THR A 88 -15.43 8.83 -4.39
C THR A 88 -15.15 10.25 -4.90
N ASN A 89 -16.19 11.05 -5.15
CA ASN A 89 -16.03 12.40 -5.70
C ASN A 89 -15.33 13.39 -4.76
N PRO A 90 -15.67 13.49 -3.44
CA PRO A 90 -15.04 14.49 -2.58
C PRO A 90 -13.58 14.19 -2.33
N THR A 91 -12.72 15.18 -2.53
CA THR A 91 -11.33 15.11 -2.04
C THR A 91 -11.26 15.45 -0.56
N ILE A 92 -10.21 14.97 0.12
CA ILE A 92 -10.03 15.16 1.56
C ILE A 92 -9.97 16.65 1.92
N ASP A 93 -9.29 17.48 1.11
CA ASP A 93 -9.11 18.92 1.35
C ASP A 93 -10.34 19.78 0.96
N SER A 94 -11.38 19.16 0.37
CA SER A 94 -12.60 19.88 0.02
C SER A 94 -13.40 20.32 1.25
N GLY A 95 -14.43 21.17 1.03
CA GLY A 95 -15.40 21.55 2.07
C GLY A 95 -16.34 20.42 2.53
N PHE A 96 -16.19 19.21 1.99
CA PHE A 96 -17.02 18.05 2.35
C PHE A 96 -16.73 17.53 3.77
N TYR A 97 -15.46 17.56 4.19
CA TYR A 97 -15.02 17.10 5.51
C TYR A 97 -14.80 18.27 6.47
N THR A 98 -15.11 18.05 7.75
CA THR A 98 -14.71 18.96 8.83
C THR A 98 -13.20 18.94 9.03
N VAL A 99 -12.66 19.93 9.75
CA VAL A 99 -11.23 19.99 10.09
C VAL A 99 -10.81 18.72 10.86
N ASP A 100 -11.63 18.26 11.83
CA ASP A 100 -11.34 17.07 12.62
C ASP A 100 -11.37 15.79 11.77
N GLN A 101 -12.31 15.67 10.83
CA GLN A 101 -12.38 14.55 9.91
C GLN A 101 -11.16 14.50 8.99
N LYS A 102 -10.68 15.63 8.47
CA LYS A 102 -9.44 15.72 7.69
C LYS A 102 -8.24 15.28 8.51
N ALA A 103 -8.15 15.72 9.77
CA ALA A 103 -7.10 15.31 10.67
C ALA A 103 -7.14 13.79 10.95
N LEU A 104 -8.33 13.22 11.18
CA LEU A 104 -8.49 11.76 11.34
C LEU A 104 -8.03 10.99 10.11
N ILE A 105 -8.41 11.42 8.89
CA ILE A 105 -7.98 10.77 7.64
C ILE A 105 -6.45 10.83 7.50
N ARG A 106 -5.84 11.98 7.85
CA ARG A 106 -4.37 12.09 7.87
C ARG A 106 -3.73 11.13 8.86
N LEU A 107 -4.28 10.98 10.06
CA LEU A 107 -3.77 10.05 11.07
C LEU A 107 -3.95 8.58 10.65
N ILE A 108 -5.05 8.23 9.98
CA ILE A 108 -5.24 6.90 9.37
C ILE A 108 -4.13 6.63 8.36
N PHE A 109 -3.89 7.56 7.43
CA PHE A 109 -2.81 7.44 6.44
C PHE A 109 -1.44 7.25 7.09
N LEU A 110 -1.08 8.07 8.08
CA LEU A 110 0.18 7.93 8.80
C LEU A 110 0.28 6.61 9.56
N GLY A 111 -0.83 6.11 10.07
CA GLY A 111 -0.88 4.84 10.79
C GLY A 111 -0.77 3.59 9.89
N MET A 112 -1.11 3.70 8.58
CA MET A 112 -0.91 2.64 7.59
C MET A 112 0.52 2.57 7.07
N THR A 113 1.34 3.59 7.32
CA THR A 113 2.69 3.72 6.79
C THR A 113 3.74 3.69 7.89
N ASN A 114 4.95 3.30 7.53
CA ASN A 114 6.09 3.32 8.44
C ASN A 114 6.46 4.77 8.79
N PRO A 115 6.61 5.13 10.08
CA PRO A 115 6.98 6.47 10.50
C PRO A 115 8.26 7.01 9.85
N ASP A 116 9.24 6.16 9.59
CA ASP A 116 10.50 6.57 8.97
C ASP A 116 10.30 7.01 7.50
N TRP A 117 9.20 6.55 6.88
CA TRP A 117 8.82 6.88 5.51
C TRP A 117 7.89 8.08 5.38
N HIS A 118 7.39 8.67 6.48
CA HIS A 118 6.43 9.78 6.40
C HIS A 118 6.94 10.96 5.55
N LYS A 119 8.24 11.29 5.63
CA LYS A 119 8.85 12.34 4.79
C LYS A 119 8.87 11.96 3.31
N GLY A 120 9.13 10.70 3.00
CA GLY A 120 9.10 10.16 1.64
C GLY A 120 7.70 10.23 1.05
N TRP A 121 6.69 9.80 1.81
CA TRP A 121 5.29 9.89 1.41
C TRP A 121 4.81 11.33 1.23
N ASP A 122 5.20 12.25 2.12
CA ASP A 122 4.84 13.66 1.98
C ASP A 122 5.49 14.30 0.75
N ARG A 123 6.74 13.92 0.42
CA ARG A 123 7.39 14.34 -0.81
C ARG A 123 6.66 13.81 -2.04
N GLN A 124 6.39 12.50 -2.09
CA GLN A 124 5.62 11.88 -3.17
C GLN A 124 4.29 12.61 -3.40
N LEU A 125 3.51 12.82 -2.34
CA LEU A 125 2.22 13.51 -2.42
C LEU A 125 2.35 14.97 -2.87
N LYS A 126 3.42 15.67 -2.45
CA LYS A 126 3.68 17.04 -2.86
C LYS A 126 3.99 17.12 -4.36
N ASP A 127 4.87 16.26 -4.84
CA ASP A 127 5.34 16.25 -6.23
C ASP A 127 4.20 15.81 -7.18
N ASP A 128 3.49 14.73 -6.86
CA ASP A 128 2.48 14.16 -7.74
C ASP A 128 1.14 14.91 -7.76
N VAL A 129 0.72 15.47 -6.62
CA VAL A 129 -0.65 15.99 -6.47
C VAL A 129 -0.76 17.29 -5.69
N GLY A 130 0.37 17.92 -5.35
CA GLY A 130 0.42 19.20 -4.61
C GLY A 130 0.22 19.08 -3.11
N GLY A 131 0.28 17.87 -2.55
CA GLY A 131 0.23 17.57 -1.13
C GLY A 131 -0.94 16.71 -0.67
N PHE A 132 -0.90 16.31 0.61
CA PHE A 132 -1.96 15.50 1.19
C PHE A 132 -3.32 16.19 1.12
N GLY A 133 -4.35 15.45 0.75
CA GLY A 133 -5.75 15.90 0.68
C GLY A 133 -6.16 16.52 -0.64
N LYS A 134 -5.22 16.98 -1.47
CA LYS A 134 -5.52 17.74 -2.69
C LYS A 134 -6.26 16.92 -3.75
N ARG A 135 -5.88 15.66 -3.95
CA ARG A 135 -6.52 14.75 -4.91
C ARG A 135 -6.96 13.42 -4.32
N GLN A 136 -6.60 13.14 -3.06
CA GLN A 136 -7.00 11.92 -2.39
C GLN A 136 -8.50 11.94 -2.10
N SER A 137 -9.15 10.81 -2.33
CA SER A 137 -10.51 10.51 -1.92
C SER A 137 -10.54 9.22 -1.10
N VAL A 138 -11.55 9.06 -0.28
CA VAL A 138 -11.67 7.89 0.59
C VAL A 138 -13.04 7.25 0.45
N ALA A 139 -13.09 5.93 0.72
CA ALA A 139 -14.32 5.18 0.88
C ALA A 139 -14.21 4.27 2.10
N ILE A 140 -15.35 3.95 2.70
CA ILE A 140 -15.47 2.97 3.78
C ILE A 140 -16.49 1.92 3.34
N PHE A 141 -16.08 0.66 3.35
CA PHE A 141 -16.94 -0.48 3.03
C PHE A 141 -17.26 -1.25 4.31
N GLY A 142 -18.49 -1.75 4.41
CA GLY A 142 -18.95 -2.46 5.61
C GLY A 142 -19.06 -1.55 6.83
N LYS A 143 -18.87 -2.12 8.04
CA LYS A 143 -19.06 -1.40 9.30
C LYS A 143 -17.79 -1.41 10.16
N PRO A 144 -17.05 -0.30 10.25
CA PRO A 144 -15.87 -0.20 11.11
C PRO A 144 -16.16 -0.56 12.57
N GLY A 145 -15.25 -1.33 13.17
CA GLY A 145 -15.40 -1.88 14.52
C GLY A 145 -16.14 -3.20 14.59
N THR A 146 -16.45 -3.81 13.44
CA THR A 146 -16.83 -5.21 13.30
C THR A 146 -15.69 -5.97 12.59
N ASN A 147 -15.89 -7.27 12.33
CA ASN A 147 -14.98 -8.09 11.55
C ASN A 147 -15.18 -7.95 10.02
N GLN A 148 -15.92 -6.94 9.57
CA GLN A 148 -16.18 -6.73 8.15
C GLN A 148 -16.23 -5.24 7.83
N PHE A 149 -15.07 -4.67 7.57
CA PHE A 149 -14.93 -3.31 7.08
C PHE A 149 -13.62 -3.15 6.31
N GLU A 150 -13.60 -2.16 5.43
CA GLU A 150 -12.38 -1.73 4.75
C GLU A 150 -12.43 -0.22 4.50
N PHE A 151 -11.34 0.45 4.77
CA PHE A 151 -11.08 1.84 4.38
C PHE A 151 -10.13 1.85 3.19
N VAL A 152 -10.51 2.54 2.13
CA VAL A 152 -9.68 2.70 0.93
C VAL A 152 -9.37 4.18 0.73
N LEU A 153 -8.10 4.51 0.56
CA LEU A 153 -7.59 5.81 0.16
C LEU A 153 -7.08 5.72 -1.27
N ALA A 154 -7.67 6.47 -2.18
CA ALA A 154 -7.35 6.45 -3.61
C ALA A 154 -6.98 7.84 -4.13
N SER A 155 -6.01 7.89 -5.03
CA SER A 155 -5.52 9.10 -5.66
C SER A 155 -4.82 8.79 -6.99
N ARG A 156 -4.30 9.82 -7.65
CA ARG A 156 -3.19 9.63 -8.57
C ARG A 156 -2.00 9.08 -7.78
N HIS A 157 -1.40 8.01 -8.27
CA HIS A 157 -0.19 7.36 -7.75
C HIS A 157 -0.33 6.76 -6.34
N MET A 158 -1.56 6.48 -5.90
CA MET A 158 -1.76 5.87 -4.59
C MET A 158 -3.10 5.13 -4.51
N THR A 159 -3.06 3.89 -4.06
CA THR A 159 -4.18 3.15 -3.51
C THR A 159 -3.70 2.41 -2.27
N LEU A 160 -4.12 2.85 -1.09
CA LEU A 160 -3.80 2.22 0.20
C LEU A 160 -5.07 1.80 0.91
N ARG A 161 -4.96 0.79 1.77
CA ARG A 161 -6.10 0.14 2.42
C ARG A 161 -5.86 -0.10 3.89
N CYS A 162 -6.96 -0.19 4.65
CA CYS A 162 -6.95 -0.54 6.06
C CYS A 162 -8.26 -1.28 6.39
N ASP A 163 -8.18 -2.56 6.68
CA ASP A 163 -9.34 -3.43 6.86
C ASP A 163 -9.41 -4.13 8.23
N GLY A 164 -8.35 -4.05 9.02
CA GLY A 164 -8.27 -4.72 10.31
C GLY A 164 -8.38 -6.24 10.20
N ASN A 165 -7.81 -6.82 9.14
CA ASN A 165 -7.89 -8.23 8.76
C ASN A 165 -9.34 -8.70 8.47
N SER A 166 -10.21 -7.80 8.02
CA SER A 166 -11.56 -8.16 7.57
C SER A 166 -11.55 -8.89 6.23
N ALA A 167 -10.55 -8.62 5.38
CA ALA A 167 -10.25 -9.39 4.18
C ALA A 167 -9.24 -10.49 4.53
N GLU A 168 -9.72 -11.56 5.16
CA GLU A 168 -8.88 -12.73 5.47
C GLU A 168 -8.12 -13.19 4.21
N HIS A 169 -6.94 -13.72 4.41
CA HIS A 169 -6.09 -14.27 3.34
C HIS A 169 -5.45 -13.26 2.38
N VAL A 170 -5.63 -11.96 2.58
CA VAL A 170 -5.11 -10.91 1.68
C VAL A 170 -4.34 -9.87 2.46
N ALA A 171 -3.07 -9.69 2.15
CA ALA A 171 -2.25 -8.64 2.75
C ALA A 171 -2.77 -7.25 2.35
N PHE A 172 -2.64 -6.27 3.26
CA PHE A 172 -3.16 -4.90 3.12
C PHE A 172 -4.69 -4.80 3.01
N GLY A 173 -5.44 -5.90 3.08
CA GLY A 173 -6.87 -5.94 2.77
C GLY A 173 -7.20 -5.97 1.28
N GLY A 174 -6.21 -6.02 0.38
CA GLY A 174 -6.41 -6.08 -1.06
C GLY A 174 -5.24 -5.48 -1.85
N PRO A 175 -5.39 -5.36 -3.18
CA PRO A 175 -4.32 -4.84 -4.01
C PRO A 175 -4.04 -3.37 -3.70
N ILE A 176 -2.76 -3.00 -3.63
CA ILE A 176 -2.30 -1.63 -3.44
C ILE A 176 -1.45 -1.15 -4.60
N LEU A 177 -1.38 0.16 -4.73
CA LEU A 177 -0.48 0.85 -5.65
C LEU A 177 0.21 1.98 -4.91
N TYR A 178 1.51 2.10 -5.14
CA TYR A 178 2.26 3.29 -4.81
C TYR A 178 3.16 3.68 -5.98
N ALA A 179 3.34 4.96 -6.19
CA ALA A 179 4.05 5.47 -7.36
C ALA A 179 4.65 6.84 -7.04
N HIS A 180 5.56 7.32 -7.88
CA HIS A 180 6.10 8.67 -7.75
C HIS A 180 6.61 9.16 -9.11
N GLU A 181 6.16 10.34 -9.50
CA GLU A 181 6.72 11.13 -10.58
C GLU A 181 7.69 12.16 -9.97
N GLY A 182 8.97 11.80 -9.91
CA GLY A 182 9.97 12.59 -9.18
C GLY A 182 10.40 13.87 -9.87
N GLU A 183 10.38 13.92 -11.20
CA GLU A 183 10.84 15.09 -11.98
C GLU A 183 9.79 15.56 -12.97
N ARG A 184 9.34 14.68 -13.86
CA ARG A 184 8.39 14.95 -14.95
C ARG A 184 7.63 13.69 -15.31
N LEU A 185 6.57 13.83 -16.10
CA LEU A 185 5.76 12.72 -16.60
C LEU A 185 6.62 11.59 -17.22
N TYR A 186 7.71 11.95 -17.89
CA TYR A 186 8.70 11.01 -18.40
C TYR A 186 10.02 11.24 -17.68
N GLU A 187 10.33 10.39 -16.71
CA GLU A 187 11.58 10.46 -15.97
C GLU A 187 12.75 10.02 -16.84
N LYS A 188 13.93 10.54 -16.52
CA LYS A 188 15.17 10.06 -17.13
C LYS A 188 15.57 8.73 -16.51
N ALA A 189 16.42 8.00 -17.22
CA ALA A 189 17.16 6.90 -16.62
C ALA A 189 17.79 7.35 -15.28
N HIS A 190 17.93 6.45 -14.33
CA HIS A 190 18.43 6.66 -12.96
C HIS A 190 17.48 7.29 -11.94
N HIS A 191 16.39 7.92 -12.32
CA HIS A 191 15.34 8.48 -11.43
C HIS A 191 15.85 9.00 -10.06
N PRO A 192 16.92 9.83 -9.97
CA PRO A 192 17.62 10.11 -8.72
C PRO A 192 16.77 10.83 -7.69
N SER A 193 15.70 11.51 -8.13
CA SER A 193 14.75 12.21 -7.27
C SER A 193 13.57 11.34 -6.83
N ASN A 194 13.38 10.15 -7.44
CA ASN A 194 12.26 9.26 -7.15
C ASN A 194 12.45 8.58 -5.78
N VAL A 195 11.43 8.69 -4.91
CA VAL A 195 11.51 8.17 -3.53
C VAL A 195 11.60 6.64 -3.46
N PHE A 196 11.15 5.92 -4.50
CA PHE A 196 11.14 4.45 -4.56
C PHE A 196 12.23 3.86 -5.45
N TRP A 197 13.07 4.69 -6.11
CA TRP A 197 14.06 4.21 -7.05
C TRP A 197 15.12 3.27 -6.45
N HIS A 198 15.38 3.38 -5.16
CA HIS A 198 16.30 2.48 -4.46
C HIS A 198 15.82 1.01 -4.49
N GLN A 199 14.52 0.75 -4.64
CA GLN A 199 13.96 -0.61 -4.81
C GLN A 199 14.40 -1.21 -6.16
N ALA A 200 14.36 -0.43 -7.24
CA ALA A 200 14.88 -0.85 -8.55
C ALA A 200 16.39 -1.16 -8.49
N LYS A 201 17.17 -0.28 -7.84
CA LYS A 201 18.61 -0.51 -7.68
C LYS A 201 18.92 -1.80 -6.93
N ALA A 202 18.16 -2.10 -5.87
CA ALA A 202 18.35 -3.32 -5.11
C ALA A 202 18.03 -4.58 -5.93
N ALA A 203 16.94 -4.53 -6.73
CA ALA A 203 16.58 -5.64 -7.62
C ALA A 203 17.63 -5.83 -8.72
N ASN A 204 18.11 -4.74 -9.36
CA ASN A 204 19.14 -4.81 -10.38
C ASN A 204 20.49 -5.31 -9.86
N LYS A 205 20.85 -5.00 -8.61
CA LYS A 205 22.02 -5.59 -7.97
C LYS A 205 21.92 -7.12 -7.88
N LEU A 206 20.71 -7.66 -7.70
CA LEU A 206 20.50 -9.10 -7.79
C LEU A 206 20.71 -9.63 -9.21
N TYR A 207 20.24 -8.89 -10.23
CA TYR A 207 20.51 -9.24 -11.63
C TYR A 207 22.02 -9.29 -11.93
N ASP A 208 22.81 -8.39 -11.35
CA ASP A 208 24.27 -8.39 -11.49
C ASP A 208 24.94 -9.62 -10.86
N MET A 209 24.30 -10.25 -9.86
CA MET A 209 24.77 -11.47 -9.23
C MET A 209 24.51 -12.74 -10.07
N PHE A 210 23.69 -12.65 -11.10
CA PHE A 210 23.36 -13.76 -11.99
C PHE A 210 24.50 -14.07 -12.94
N ASP A 211 24.73 -15.36 -13.22
CA ASP A 211 25.60 -15.81 -14.28
C ASP A 211 24.98 -15.62 -15.66
N GLY A 212 25.71 -16.00 -16.71
CA GLY A 212 25.25 -15.78 -18.09
C GLY A 212 24.01 -16.58 -18.48
N LYS A 213 23.75 -17.72 -17.87
CA LYS A 213 22.55 -18.53 -18.08
C LYS A 213 21.39 -17.95 -17.28
N GLU A 214 21.58 -17.66 -16.04
CA GLU A 214 20.59 -17.06 -15.14
C GLU A 214 20.09 -15.71 -15.68
N ARG A 215 20.99 -14.85 -16.19
CA ARG A 215 20.62 -13.58 -16.81
C ARG A 215 19.73 -13.75 -18.02
N LYS A 216 20.00 -14.75 -18.88
CA LYS A 216 19.15 -15.04 -20.05
C LYS A 216 17.76 -15.51 -19.65
N GLU A 217 17.65 -16.23 -18.55
CA GLU A 217 16.39 -16.74 -18.03
C GLU A 217 15.61 -15.62 -17.33
N ALA A 218 16.29 -14.77 -16.55
CA ALA A 218 15.69 -13.65 -15.83
C ALA A 218 15.22 -12.52 -16.75
N LEU A 219 15.86 -12.32 -17.93
CA LEU A 219 15.57 -11.23 -18.84
C LEU A 219 14.50 -11.62 -19.88
N VAL A 220 13.37 -10.94 -19.83
CA VAL A 220 12.30 -11.03 -20.82
C VAL A 220 12.50 -9.96 -21.88
N LEU A 221 12.73 -10.38 -23.13
CA LEU A 221 13.02 -9.44 -24.23
C LEU A 221 11.76 -8.73 -24.73
N ASP A 222 10.64 -9.48 -24.83
CA ASP A 222 9.35 -9.00 -25.32
C ASP A 222 8.21 -9.46 -24.42
N GLY A 223 7.10 -8.72 -24.39
CA GLY A 223 5.89 -9.15 -23.67
C GLY A 223 5.85 -8.75 -22.21
N MET A 224 6.30 -7.56 -21.88
CA MET A 224 6.09 -6.97 -20.56
C MET A 224 4.60 -6.93 -20.20
N PRO A 225 4.19 -7.37 -18.99
CA PRO A 225 2.80 -7.29 -18.57
C PRO A 225 2.27 -5.86 -18.61
N SER A 226 1.01 -5.68 -19.00
CA SER A 226 0.38 -4.36 -18.86
C SER A 226 0.30 -3.93 -17.40
N GLU A 227 0.12 -2.64 -17.14
CA GLU A 227 0.19 -2.07 -15.80
C GLU A 227 -0.72 -2.84 -14.85
N GLU A 228 -1.89 -2.72 -14.75
CA GLU A 228 -2.78 -3.25 -13.72
C GLU A 228 -2.88 -4.79 -13.64
N MET A 229 -1.97 -5.52 -14.29
CA MET A 229 -1.95 -7.00 -14.25
C MET A 229 -1.41 -7.53 -12.92
N VAL A 230 -2.24 -7.48 -11.88
CA VAL A 230 -1.94 -8.01 -10.55
C VAL A 230 -2.76 -9.24 -10.18
N GLY A 231 -3.46 -9.84 -11.14
CA GLY A 231 -4.18 -11.11 -10.96
C GLY A 231 -3.22 -12.26 -10.67
N PHE A 232 -3.63 -13.16 -9.78
CA PHE A 232 -2.85 -14.34 -9.45
C PHE A 232 -2.94 -15.43 -10.55
N ARG A 233 -1.84 -16.14 -10.75
CA ARG A 233 -1.76 -17.24 -11.70
C ARG A 233 -2.00 -18.60 -11.03
N GLY A 234 -1.98 -18.64 -9.70
CA GLY A 234 -2.11 -19.85 -8.93
C GLY A 234 -0.90 -20.80 -9.03
N PRO A 235 -0.94 -21.94 -8.34
CA PRO A 235 0.21 -22.85 -8.21
C PRO A 235 0.56 -23.58 -9.53
N LYS A 236 -0.32 -23.54 -10.52
CA LYS A 236 -0.08 -24.12 -11.87
C LYS A 236 0.20 -23.03 -12.91
N GLY A 237 0.35 -21.79 -12.48
CA GLY A 237 0.61 -20.65 -13.35
C GLY A 237 1.97 -20.76 -14.06
N ARG A 238 2.07 -20.11 -15.22
CA ARG A 238 3.34 -19.93 -15.90
C ARG A 238 3.85 -18.53 -15.58
N PHE A 239 5.03 -18.47 -15.02
CA PHE A 239 5.68 -17.21 -14.64
C PHE A 239 6.81 -16.89 -15.61
N HIS A 240 7.07 -15.60 -15.80
CA HIS A 240 8.23 -15.11 -16.54
C HIS A 240 9.46 -15.08 -15.62
N GLY A 241 10.63 -15.15 -16.22
CA GLY A 241 11.89 -15.02 -15.55
C GLY A 241 12.39 -16.29 -14.88
N ILE A 242 13.38 -16.14 -14.02
CA ILE A 242 14.07 -17.23 -13.34
C ILE A 242 13.37 -17.61 -12.04
N GLY A 243 13.23 -18.92 -11.75
CA GLY A 243 12.70 -19.44 -10.49
C GLY A 243 13.64 -19.15 -9.32
N VAL A 244 13.11 -18.62 -8.23
CA VAL A 244 13.88 -18.33 -7.02
C VAL A 244 14.42 -19.60 -6.38
N SER A 245 13.78 -20.76 -6.59
CA SER A 245 14.30 -22.08 -6.17
C SER A 245 15.71 -22.35 -6.69
N ASP A 246 16.03 -21.84 -7.88
CA ASP A 246 17.30 -22.07 -8.57
C ASP A 246 18.43 -21.12 -8.12
N PHE A 247 18.12 -20.16 -7.25
CA PHE A 247 19.08 -19.17 -6.75
C PHE A 247 20.11 -19.79 -5.81
N SER A 248 21.35 -19.31 -5.87
CA SER A 248 22.36 -19.56 -4.86
C SER A 248 21.96 -18.99 -3.50
N ALA A 249 22.62 -19.41 -2.43
CA ALA A 249 22.36 -18.91 -1.07
C ALA A 249 22.55 -17.39 -0.96
N ASP A 250 23.57 -16.84 -1.62
CA ASP A 250 23.84 -15.39 -1.61
C ASP A 250 22.78 -14.61 -2.39
N GLN A 251 22.33 -15.13 -3.54
CA GLN A 251 21.23 -14.55 -4.32
C GLN A 251 19.92 -14.56 -3.53
N LYS A 252 19.57 -15.66 -2.84
CA LYS A 252 18.40 -15.75 -1.94
C LYS A 252 18.49 -14.75 -0.80
N THR A 253 19.66 -14.63 -0.16
CA THR A 253 19.88 -13.64 0.89
C THR A 253 19.69 -12.22 0.38
N HIS A 254 20.19 -11.92 -0.83
CA HIS A 254 19.98 -10.61 -1.42
C HIS A 254 18.51 -10.35 -1.77
N LEU A 255 17.79 -11.34 -2.34
CA LEU A 255 16.36 -11.22 -2.63
C LEU A 255 15.53 -10.97 -1.34
N GLN A 256 15.88 -11.61 -0.22
CA GLN A 256 15.26 -11.31 1.07
C GLN A 256 15.48 -9.84 1.48
N SER A 257 16.65 -9.28 1.19
CA SER A 257 16.92 -7.85 1.43
C SER A 257 16.10 -6.94 0.51
N VAL A 258 15.89 -7.35 -0.75
CA VAL A 258 14.99 -6.65 -1.68
C VAL A 258 13.55 -6.66 -1.14
N LEU A 259 13.03 -7.82 -0.76
CA LEU A 259 11.68 -7.92 -0.18
C LEU A 259 11.52 -7.00 1.04
N LYS A 260 12.52 -6.96 1.92
CA LYS A 260 12.51 -6.06 3.06
C LYS A 260 12.40 -4.59 2.65
N LEU A 261 13.11 -4.16 1.60
CA LEU A 261 12.99 -2.78 1.07
C LEU A 261 11.63 -2.50 0.44
N LEU A 262 10.99 -3.51 -0.18
CA LEU A 262 9.68 -3.36 -0.79
C LEU A 262 8.58 -3.13 0.26
N ILE A 263 8.64 -3.83 1.38
CA ILE A 263 7.61 -3.74 2.45
C ILE A 263 7.90 -2.63 3.47
N ASP A 264 9.13 -2.10 3.50
CA ASP A 264 9.56 -1.07 4.47
C ASP A 264 8.69 0.21 4.50
N PRO A 265 8.09 0.69 3.39
CA PRO A 265 7.22 1.86 3.42
C PRO A 265 5.94 1.70 4.26
N PHE A 266 5.56 0.48 4.61
CA PHE A 266 4.30 0.16 5.28
C PHE A 266 4.48 -0.12 6.77
N ARG A 267 3.40 -0.05 7.55
CA ARG A 267 3.43 -0.36 8.98
C ARG A 267 3.81 -1.83 9.23
N LYS A 268 4.36 -2.10 10.41
CA LYS A 268 4.90 -3.43 10.76
C LYS A 268 3.87 -4.57 10.65
N SER A 269 2.62 -4.34 11.03
CA SER A 269 1.57 -5.37 10.91
C SER A 269 1.34 -5.81 9.46
N ASP A 270 1.33 -4.86 8.52
CA ASP A 270 1.14 -5.17 7.09
C ASP A 270 2.38 -5.83 6.49
N GLN A 271 3.59 -5.44 6.94
CA GLN A 271 4.83 -6.14 6.60
C GLN A 271 4.78 -7.62 7.04
N ASP A 272 4.33 -7.87 8.29
CA ASP A 272 4.20 -9.23 8.83
C ASP A 272 3.14 -10.05 8.09
N GLU A 273 2.09 -9.39 7.64
CA GLU A 273 1.03 -10.01 6.85
C GLU A 273 1.52 -10.42 5.46
N VAL A 274 2.28 -9.57 4.77
CA VAL A 274 2.93 -9.93 3.50
C VAL A 274 3.81 -11.16 3.66
N VAL A 275 4.61 -11.23 4.73
CA VAL A 275 5.48 -12.39 4.99
C VAL A 275 4.64 -13.64 5.25
N ARG A 276 3.58 -13.56 6.08
CA ARG A 276 2.69 -14.71 6.34
C ARG A 276 2.03 -15.24 5.05
N CYS A 277 1.49 -14.33 4.22
CA CYS A 277 0.87 -14.71 2.95
C CYS A 277 1.89 -15.34 2.00
N LEU A 278 3.09 -14.76 1.91
CA LEU A 278 4.17 -15.31 1.10
C LEU A 278 4.58 -16.71 1.57
N ASP A 279 4.76 -16.93 2.88
CA ASP A 279 5.12 -18.22 3.43
C ASP A 279 4.03 -19.28 3.17
N ALA A 280 2.76 -18.91 3.27
CA ALA A 280 1.63 -19.81 3.05
C ALA A 280 1.55 -20.33 1.61
N GLN A 281 1.99 -19.56 0.61
CA GLN A 281 2.01 -19.98 -0.79
C GLN A 281 3.29 -20.75 -1.20
N GLY A 282 4.25 -20.97 -0.29
CA GLY A 282 5.50 -21.69 -0.54
C GLY A 282 6.76 -20.83 -0.42
N GLY A 283 6.65 -19.64 0.13
CA GLY A 283 7.75 -18.71 0.35
C GLY A 283 8.32 -18.10 -0.94
N LEU A 284 9.48 -17.47 -0.82
CA LEU A 284 10.18 -16.91 -1.98
C LEU A 284 10.57 -17.98 -3.01
N ASP A 285 10.81 -19.22 -2.59
CA ASP A 285 11.19 -20.32 -3.49
C ASP A 285 10.07 -20.70 -4.48
N ALA A 286 8.82 -20.35 -4.19
CA ALA A 286 7.70 -20.50 -5.12
C ALA A 286 7.57 -19.33 -6.10
N CYS A 287 8.40 -18.30 -5.99
CA CYS A 287 8.36 -17.11 -6.83
C CYS A 287 9.35 -17.19 -8.00
N HIS A 288 9.10 -16.33 -8.98
CA HIS A 288 9.98 -16.06 -10.14
C HIS A 288 10.30 -14.57 -10.17
N LEU A 289 11.51 -14.25 -10.61
CA LEU A 289 11.97 -12.88 -10.81
C LEU A 289 12.25 -12.64 -12.28
N ALA A 290 11.55 -11.65 -12.85
CA ALA A 290 11.71 -11.25 -14.25
C ALA A 290 12.12 -9.79 -14.35
N PHE A 291 13.07 -9.51 -15.24
CA PHE A 291 13.43 -8.18 -15.69
C PHE A 291 12.97 -8.01 -17.14
N TYR A 292 12.49 -6.83 -17.51
CA TYR A 292 11.94 -6.58 -18.83
C TYR A 292 12.80 -5.58 -19.60
N GLN A 293 13.25 -5.97 -20.80
CA GLN A 293 13.96 -5.09 -21.70
C GLN A 293 13.02 -4.08 -22.36
N GLU A 294 11.77 -4.49 -22.59
CA GLU A 294 10.74 -3.60 -23.11
C GLU A 294 10.50 -2.44 -22.11
N GLY A 295 10.59 -1.22 -22.60
CA GLY A 295 10.38 -0.03 -21.78
C GLY A 295 11.56 0.39 -20.92
N ASP A 296 12.73 -0.20 -21.09
CA ASP A 296 13.96 0.25 -20.44
C ASP A 296 14.36 1.67 -20.91
N LEU A 297 14.66 2.57 -19.96
CA LEU A 297 14.84 4.01 -20.24
C LEU A 297 16.26 4.42 -20.58
N GLY A 298 17.22 3.58 -20.40
CA GLY A 298 18.61 4.03 -20.47
C GLY A 298 19.48 3.22 -21.37
N LYS A 299 19.98 2.22 -21.30
CA LYS A 299 21.11 1.40 -21.67
C LYS A 299 22.25 1.61 -20.66
N ASP A 300 21.86 1.84 -19.41
CA ASP A 300 22.78 2.11 -18.31
C ASP A 300 23.09 0.85 -17.48
N GLY A 301 22.53 -0.30 -17.87
CA GLY A 301 22.68 -1.55 -17.16
C GLY A 301 21.69 -1.74 -16.01
N ILE A 302 20.69 -0.87 -15.89
CA ILE A 302 19.63 -0.96 -14.88
C ILE A 302 18.30 -1.15 -15.61
N TYR A 303 17.67 -2.31 -15.45
CA TYR A 303 16.32 -2.53 -15.97
C TYR A 303 15.30 -1.80 -15.11
N ASP A 304 14.59 -0.86 -15.72
CA ASP A 304 13.56 -0.04 -15.05
C ASP A 304 12.34 -0.84 -14.67
N ASN A 305 12.04 -1.91 -15.38
CA ASN A 305 10.84 -2.71 -15.18
C ASN A 305 11.19 -4.13 -14.75
N TRP A 306 10.63 -4.56 -13.63
CA TRP A 306 10.86 -5.91 -13.12
C TRP A 306 9.65 -6.38 -12.29
N ARG A 307 9.50 -7.69 -12.14
CA ARG A 307 8.39 -8.30 -11.42
C ARG A 307 8.85 -9.50 -10.61
N LEU A 308 8.52 -9.52 -9.34
CA LEU A 308 8.58 -10.70 -8.48
C LEU A 308 7.16 -11.26 -8.39
N GLU A 309 6.95 -12.50 -8.86
CA GLU A 309 5.64 -13.11 -8.98
C GLU A 309 5.67 -14.55 -8.49
N GLY A 310 4.65 -14.95 -7.73
CA GLY A 310 4.41 -16.31 -7.25
C GLY A 310 2.94 -16.70 -7.42
N PRO A 311 2.54 -17.88 -6.95
CA PRO A 311 1.15 -18.39 -7.08
C PRO A 311 0.08 -17.39 -6.63
N SER A 312 0.30 -16.71 -5.50
CA SER A 312 -0.56 -15.67 -4.95
C SER A 312 0.21 -14.43 -4.46
N PHE A 313 1.29 -14.13 -5.15
CA PHE A 313 2.17 -12.99 -4.87
C PHE A 313 2.49 -12.25 -6.16
N VAL A 314 2.25 -10.94 -6.18
CA VAL A 314 2.66 -10.05 -7.28
C VAL A 314 3.24 -8.78 -6.68
N TRP A 315 4.50 -8.49 -7.03
CA TRP A 315 5.14 -7.20 -6.81
C TRP A 315 5.73 -6.73 -8.12
N TYR A 316 5.01 -5.83 -8.78
CA TYR A 316 5.35 -5.36 -10.12
C TYR A 316 5.84 -3.93 -10.08
N PHE A 317 7.13 -3.74 -10.26
CA PHE A 317 7.79 -2.44 -10.34
C PHE A 317 7.92 -2.02 -11.80
N ARG A 318 7.31 -0.90 -12.16
CA ARG A 318 7.43 -0.25 -13.47
C ARG A 318 8.08 1.11 -13.31
N GLY A 319 9.31 1.27 -13.82
CA GLY A 319 10.05 2.53 -13.81
C GLY A 319 9.70 3.45 -14.98
N LYS A 320 9.06 2.94 -16.03
CA LYS A 320 8.68 3.74 -17.21
C LYS A 320 7.16 3.97 -17.27
N PRO A 321 6.67 5.19 -17.53
CA PRO A 321 7.41 6.48 -17.78
C PRO A 321 8.00 7.10 -16.52
N HIS A 322 7.58 6.68 -15.35
CA HIS A 322 8.03 6.96 -13.99
C HIS A 322 7.60 5.80 -13.10
N VAL A 323 8.04 5.79 -11.85
CA VAL A 323 7.82 4.62 -10.98
C VAL A 323 6.34 4.44 -10.63
N HIS A 324 5.81 3.29 -11.02
CA HIS A 324 4.54 2.70 -10.55
C HIS A 324 4.83 1.33 -9.95
N VAL A 325 4.36 1.07 -8.75
CA VAL A 325 4.51 -0.24 -8.10
C VAL A 325 3.13 -0.80 -7.77
N TRP A 326 2.81 -1.89 -8.43
CA TRP A 326 1.55 -2.60 -8.31
C TRP A 326 1.75 -3.84 -7.45
N VAL A 327 0.95 -4.00 -6.41
CA VAL A 327 1.12 -5.07 -5.42
C VAL A 327 -0.19 -5.77 -5.19
N ASN A 328 -0.13 -7.10 -5.20
CA ASN A 328 -1.20 -7.97 -4.72
C ASN A 328 -0.56 -9.19 -4.05
N VAL A 329 -0.93 -9.46 -2.81
CA VAL A 329 -0.34 -10.53 -2.02
C VAL A 329 -1.43 -11.22 -1.22
N ALA A 330 -1.51 -12.54 -1.31
CA ALA A 330 -2.46 -13.34 -0.57
C ALA A 330 -1.85 -14.69 -0.17
N ASP A 331 -2.47 -15.39 0.77
CA ASP A 331 -2.07 -16.75 1.13
C ASP A 331 -2.65 -17.81 0.20
N THR A 332 -3.63 -17.44 -0.64
CA THR A 332 -4.24 -18.28 -1.66
C THR A 332 -4.49 -17.48 -2.94
N SER A 333 -4.55 -18.17 -4.09
CA SER A 333 -4.93 -17.55 -5.35
C SER A 333 -6.44 -17.36 -5.55
N GLU A 334 -7.25 -17.88 -4.64
CA GLU A 334 -8.72 -17.89 -4.68
C GLU A 334 -9.34 -16.63 -4.06
N VAL A 335 -8.69 -15.48 -4.21
CA VAL A 335 -9.19 -14.20 -3.67
C VAL A 335 -9.86 -13.38 -4.76
N GLU A 336 -10.93 -12.69 -4.38
CA GLU A 336 -11.66 -11.81 -5.28
C GLU A 336 -10.86 -10.53 -5.56
N LEU A 337 -10.59 -10.27 -6.83
CA LEU A 337 -9.81 -9.13 -7.30
C LEU A 337 -10.56 -8.41 -8.41
N ASN A 338 -10.64 -7.11 -8.33
CA ASN A 338 -11.14 -6.24 -9.38
C ASN A 338 -10.03 -5.29 -9.86
N SER A 339 -9.10 -5.82 -10.65
CA SER A 339 -8.19 -4.99 -11.43
C SER A 339 -8.86 -4.57 -12.74
N PHE A 340 -8.32 -3.55 -13.40
CA PHE A 340 -8.85 -3.01 -14.66
C PHE A 340 -9.07 -4.11 -15.73
N GLN A 341 -8.27 -5.15 -15.74
CA GLN A 341 -8.36 -6.24 -16.73
C GLN A 341 -9.38 -7.31 -16.36
N ASN A 342 -9.74 -7.47 -15.10
CA ASN A 342 -10.77 -8.45 -14.69
C ASN A 342 -12.20 -7.91 -14.84
N SER A 343 -12.38 -6.63 -15.15
CA SER A 343 -13.70 -6.01 -15.38
C SER A 343 -14.27 -6.22 -16.78
N VAL A 344 -13.59 -6.96 -17.66
CA VAL A 344 -14.00 -7.21 -19.07
C VAL A 344 -14.61 -8.61 -19.25
N GLY A 345 -15.03 -9.27 -18.19
CA GLY A 345 -15.54 -10.63 -18.24
C GLY A 345 -16.76 -10.91 -17.36
N VAL A 346 -17.78 -10.02 -17.34
CA VAL A 346 -19.14 -10.36 -16.87
C VAL A 346 -20.17 -9.75 -17.82
#